data_1ce13504c643e3c2f2df43e3e7bdf73a
#
_entry.id   1ce13504c643e3c2f2df43e3e7bdf73a
#
_cell.length_a   1.000
_cell.length_b   1.000
_cell.length_c   1.000
_cell.angle_alpha   90.00
_cell.angle_beta   90.00
_cell.angle_gamma   90.00
#
_symmetry.space_group_name_H-M   'P 1'
#
loop_
_entity.id
_entity.type
_entity.pdbx_description
1 polymer ?
#
loop_
_entity_poly.entity_id
_entity_poly.type
_entity_poly.pdbx_seq_one_letter_code
_entity_poly.pdbx_strand_id
1 'polypeptide(L)'
;MKQPWLNNALPIAAILSFRMLGLFMLIPVFTVYATQLVGATPTLLGIALGGYGLSQGILQIPFGMLSDRYGRKPILTLGLILFTVGSVYGAYTHSIYGMIFARILQGAGAIGSVLIALLADLTPDKHRTKAMAVIGVTIGISFSLAIVLSPIITRHFGLSGIFYITAGLAILGLLMIHTMIPTPIHQTCDANATVNAIRFKTVIGNHNLQRLDLGIFFLHLILTSTFYAIPMLLQQQIKQGDLSDSWHFYLPLMIVSFLAMVPCIVFAEKKRQMKRVFIASVAVIGLSQWVLAFSYHSLFSLWTFMFTYFVAFNILEACLPSLISKQAPIHNRGCAMGIYSSSQFLGIFAGGALSGILFQNLGYTGIFIMNGSIALLWFFLARYMPNDRDP
;
A
#
# COMPACT_ATOMS: atom_id res chain seq x y z
N MET A 1 -2.08 31.93 14.37
CA MET A 1 -1.31 32.21 13.12
C MET A 1 -1.60 31.09 12.11
N LYS A 2 -2.31 31.42 11.01
CA LYS A 2 -2.57 30.44 9.93
C LYS A 2 -1.22 30.08 9.27
N GLN A 3 -0.86 28.80 9.26
CA GLN A 3 0.36 28.32 8.61
C GLN A 3 0.08 28.14 7.11
N PRO A 4 0.59 29.05 6.24
CA PRO A 4 0.20 29.08 4.82
C PRO A 4 0.51 27.79 4.05
N TRP A 5 1.48 27.00 4.50
CA TRP A 5 1.82 25.70 3.91
C TRP A 5 0.73 24.63 4.11
N LEU A 6 -0.07 24.72 5.18
CA LEU A 6 -1.18 23.79 5.44
C LEU A 6 -2.29 23.95 4.39
N ASN A 7 -2.52 25.15 3.86
CA ASN A 7 -3.53 25.38 2.84
C ASN A 7 -3.25 24.60 1.53
N ASN A 8 -1.98 24.32 1.25
CA ASN A 8 -1.58 23.50 0.10
C ASN A 8 -1.44 22.01 0.48
N ALA A 9 -0.92 21.72 1.67
CA ALA A 9 -0.67 20.36 2.11
C ALA A 9 -1.95 19.55 2.34
N LEU A 10 -2.99 20.15 2.90
CA LEU A 10 -4.25 19.47 3.18
C LEU A 10 -5.00 19.00 1.92
N PRO A 11 -5.19 19.82 0.88
CA PRO A 11 -5.80 19.34 -0.36
C PRO A 11 -5.00 18.23 -1.04
N ILE A 12 -3.66 18.32 -1.04
CA ILE A 12 -2.80 17.27 -1.62
C ILE A 12 -2.92 15.96 -0.84
N ALA A 13 -2.90 16.05 0.49
CA ALA A 13 -3.09 14.90 1.37
C ALA A 13 -4.50 14.28 1.20
N ALA A 14 -5.54 15.11 1.02
CA ALA A 14 -6.89 14.63 0.76
C ALA A 14 -6.99 13.87 -0.57
N ILE A 15 -6.39 14.37 -1.66
CA ILE A 15 -6.38 13.67 -2.96
C ILE A 15 -5.66 12.32 -2.84
N LEU A 16 -4.53 12.29 -2.14
CA LEU A 16 -3.81 11.04 -1.89
C LEU A 16 -4.65 10.08 -1.04
N SER A 17 -5.35 10.60 0.00
CA SER A 17 -6.26 9.83 0.84
C SER A 17 -7.41 9.22 0.02
N PHE A 18 -8.07 10.00 -0.83
CA PHE A 18 -9.16 9.51 -1.69
C PHE A 18 -8.70 8.36 -2.58
N ARG A 19 -7.51 8.50 -3.15
CA ARG A 19 -6.92 7.45 -3.97
C ARG A 19 -6.58 6.20 -3.16
N MET A 20 -5.94 6.37 -2.01
CA MET A 20 -5.57 5.25 -1.13
C MET A 20 -6.82 4.57 -0.55
N LEU A 21 -7.85 5.34 -0.18
CA LEU A 21 -9.12 4.79 0.26
C LEU A 21 -9.74 3.90 -0.82
N GLY A 22 -9.81 4.37 -2.06
CA GLY A 22 -10.33 3.58 -3.19
C GLY A 22 -9.54 2.29 -3.44
N LEU A 23 -8.21 2.34 -3.32
CA LEU A 23 -7.36 1.15 -3.43
C LEU A 23 -7.62 0.16 -2.29
N PHE A 24 -7.60 0.65 -1.05
CA PHE A 24 -7.66 -0.20 0.13
C PHE A 24 -9.05 -0.78 0.39
N MET A 25 -10.13 -0.09 -0.01
CA MET A 25 -11.49 -0.62 0.11
C MET A 25 -11.71 -1.93 -0.66
N LEU A 26 -10.97 -2.17 -1.72
CA LEU A 26 -11.12 -3.39 -2.49
C LEU A 26 -10.50 -4.61 -1.78
N ILE A 27 -9.42 -4.41 -1.03
CA ILE A 27 -8.59 -5.48 -0.46
C ILE A 27 -9.40 -6.46 0.42
N PRO A 28 -10.20 -6.03 1.41
CA PRO A 28 -10.85 -6.95 2.36
C PRO A 28 -12.11 -7.65 1.82
N VAL A 29 -12.53 -7.37 0.60
CA VAL A 29 -13.79 -7.91 0.05
C VAL A 29 -13.62 -8.53 -1.35
N PHE A 30 -12.55 -8.20 -2.05
CA PHE A 30 -12.39 -8.55 -3.46
C PHE A 30 -12.51 -10.06 -3.70
N THR A 31 -11.74 -10.87 -2.97
CA THR A 31 -11.70 -12.31 -3.16
C THR A 31 -13.03 -13.02 -2.87
N VAL A 32 -13.88 -12.42 -2.03
CA VAL A 32 -15.23 -12.96 -1.75
C VAL A 32 -16.20 -12.67 -2.89
N TYR A 33 -16.27 -11.39 -3.31
CA TYR A 33 -17.27 -10.96 -4.29
C TYR A 33 -16.87 -11.24 -5.73
N ALA A 34 -15.58 -11.21 -6.05
CA ALA A 34 -15.09 -11.43 -7.41
C ALA A 34 -15.17 -12.92 -7.85
N THR A 35 -15.43 -13.86 -6.95
CA THR A 35 -15.75 -15.26 -7.31
C THR A 35 -17.01 -15.39 -8.16
N GLN A 36 -17.90 -14.41 -8.11
CA GLN A 36 -19.14 -14.38 -8.89
C GLN A 36 -18.93 -13.89 -10.34
N LEU A 37 -17.76 -13.36 -10.67
CA LEU A 37 -17.46 -12.89 -12.02
C LEU A 37 -17.31 -14.06 -13.00
N VAL A 38 -17.83 -13.86 -14.22
CA VAL A 38 -17.73 -14.86 -15.29
C VAL A 38 -16.27 -15.17 -15.59
N GLY A 39 -15.91 -16.44 -15.61
CA GLY A 39 -14.55 -16.93 -15.85
C GLY A 39 -13.61 -16.80 -14.64
N ALA A 40 -14.13 -16.53 -13.44
CA ALA A 40 -13.32 -16.44 -12.23
C ALA A 40 -12.68 -17.81 -11.89
N THR A 41 -11.35 -17.79 -11.74
CA THR A 41 -10.55 -18.89 -11.19
C THR A 41 -9.71 -18.34 -10.03
N PRO A 42 -9.25 -19.17 -9.08
CA PRO A 42 -8.40 -18.71 -7.99
C PRO A 42 -7.18 -17.91 -8.47
N THR A 43 -6.52 -18.39 -9.51
CA THR A 43 -5.35 -17.72 -10.10
C THR A 43 -5.72 -16.35 -10.69
N LEU A 44 -6.82 -16.25 -11.47
CA LEU A 44 -7.26 -14.99 -12.07
C LEU A 44 -7.75 -13.99 -11.00
N LEU A 45 -8.36 -14.46 -9.91
CA LEU A 45 -8.71 -13.62 -8.76
C LEU A 45 -7.46 -12.99 -8.13
N GLY A 46 -6.39 -13.79 -7.96
CA GLY A 46 -5.12 -13.28 -7.46
C GLY A 46 -4.47 -12.26 -8.39
N ILE A 47 -4.47 -12.52 -9.70
CA ILE A 47 -3.98 -11.58 -10.72
C ILE A 47 -4.81 -10.28 -10.72
N ALA A 48 -6.13 -10.37 -10.61
CA ALA A 48 -7.01 -9.19 -10.55
C ALA A 48 -6.77 -8.38 -9.28
N LEU A 49 -6.60 -9.03 -8.12
CA LEU A 49 -6.29 -8.37 -6.86
C LEU A 49 -4.97 -7.60 -6.95
N GLY A 50 -3.92 -8.24 -7.48
CA GLY A 50 -2.59 -7.66 -7.62
C GLY A 50 -2.40 -6.74 -8.84
N GLY A 51 -3.26 -6.84 -9.87
CA GLY A 51 -3.08 -6.20 -11.19
C GLY A 51 -2.90 -4.68 -11.13
N TYR A 52 -3.56 -4.02 -10.19
CA TYR A 52 -3.30 -2.62 -9.87
C TYR A 52 -1.83 -2.38 -9.50
N GLY A 53 -1.27 -3.24 -8.64
CA GLY A 53 0.13 -3.14 -8.18
C GLY A 53 1.13 -3.27 -9.33
N LEU A 54 0.87 -4.15 -10.30
CA LEU A 54 1.76 -4.34 -11.44
C LEU A 54 1.92 -3.04 -12.25
N SER A 55 0.81 -2.47 -12.71
CA SER A 55 0.85 -1.26 -13.53
C SER A 55 1.33 -0.04 -12.75
N GLN A 56 0.91 0.09 -11.49
CA GLN A 56 1.38 1.15 -10.59
C GLN A 56 2.89 1.05 -10.35
N GLY A 57 3.41 -0.13 -10.03
CA GLY A 57 4.83 -0.34 -9.75
C GLY A 57 5.71 -0.03 -10.96
N ILE A 58 5.29 -0.41 -12.16
CA ILE A 58 6.02 -0.14 -13.40
C ILE A 58 5.95 1.35 -13.77
N LEU A 59 4.77 1.97 -13.67
CA LEU A 59 4.53 3.32 -14.18
C LEU A 59 4.85 4.43 -13.14
N GLN A 60 5.11 4.10 -11.88
CA GLN A 60 5.41 5.06 -10.83
C GLN A 60 6.60 5.96 -11.18
N ILE A 61 7.70 5.39 -11.67
CA ILE A 61 8.90 6.11 -12.04
C ILE A 61 8.69 6.91 -13.35
N PRO A 62 8.18 6.33 -14.45
CA PRO A 62 7.83 7.08 -15.66
C PRO A 62 6.92 8.28 -15.40
N PHE A 63 5.86 8.14 -14.60
CA PHE A 63 4.97 9.24 -14.27
C PHE A 63 5.68 10.36 -13.49
N GLY A 64 6.57 9.99 -12.56
CA GLY A 64 7.43 10.94 -11.87
C GLY A 64 8.27 11.76 -12.87
N MET A 65 8.98 11.10 -13.76
CA MET A 65 9.82 11.75 -14.78
C MET A 65 9.01 12.62 -15.76
N LEU A 66 7.86 12.13 -16.23
CA LEU A 66 6.97 12.90 -17.08
C LEU A 66 6.45 14.16 -16.37
N SER A 67 6.17 14.08 -15.07
CA SER A 67 5.71 15.22 -14.29
C SER A 67 6.78 16.29 -14.07
N ASP A 68 8.06 15.90 -14.07
CA ASP A 68 9.19 16.83 -14.04
C ASP A 68 9.31 17.60 -15.38
N ARG A 69 8.99 16.92 -16.50
CA ARG A 69 9.11 17.49 -17.85
C ARG A 69 7.89 18.30 -18.27
N TYR A 70 6.69 17.79 -18.05
CA TYR A 70 5.42 18.38 -18.53
C TYR A 70 4.66 19.15 -17.45
N GLY A 71 5.17 19.16 -16.22
CA GLY A 71 4.55 19.78 -15.06
C GLY A 71 3.69 18.81 -14.25
N ARG A 72 3.52 19.12 -12.96
CA ARG A 72 2.81 18.26 -12.01
C ARG A 72 1.34 18.09 -12.34
N LYS A 73 0.62 19.20 -12.55
CA LYS A 73 -0.85 19.19 -12.75
C LYS A 73 -1.30 18.38 -13.97
N PRO A 74 -0.72 18.53 -15.18
CA PRO A 74 -1.15 17.75 -16.35
C PRO A 74 -1.02 16.24 -16.12
N ILE A 75 0.07 15.79 -15.50
CA ILE A 75 0.31 14.38 -15.25
C ILE A 75 -0.61 13.84 -14.13
N LEU A 76 -0.89 14.63 -13.09
CA LEU A 76 -1.88 14.29 -12.07
C LEU A 76 -3.28 14.18 -12.67
N THR A 77 -3.64 15.09 -13.55
CA THR A 77 -4.93 15.06 -14.26
C THR A 77 -5.06 13.80 -15.11
N LEU A 78 -4.05 13.49 -15.93
CA LEU A 78 -4.03 12.25 -16.73
C LEU A 78 -4.18 11.01 -15.84
N GLY A 79 -3.40 10.92 -14.76
CA GLY A 79 -3.45 9.77 -13.87
C GLY A 79 -4.78 9.62 -13.15
N LEU A 80 -5.42 10.71 -12.71
CA LEU A 80 -6.76 10.66 -12.12
C LEU A 80 -7.85 10.30 -13.14
N ILE A 81 -7.73 10.73 -14.38
CA ILE A 81 -8.63 10.32 -15.47
C ILE A 81 -8.51 8.81 -15.69
N LEU A 82 -7.29 8.27 -15.83
CA LEU A 82 -7.06 6.82 -15.98
C LEU A 82 -7.63 6.04 -14.81
N PHE A 83 -7.42 6.52 -13.58
CA PHE A 83 -7.95 5.91 -12.37
C PHE A 83 -9.48 5.94 -12.33
N THR A 84 -10.10 7.06 -12.74
CA THR A 84 -11.56 7.21 -12.83
C THR A 84 -12.14 6.27 -13.88
N VAL A 85 -11.57 6.25 -15.10
CA VAL A 85 -12.04 5.39 -16.20
C VAL A 85 -11.92 3.92 -15.82
N GLY A 86 -10.78 3.52 -15.21
CA GLY A 86 -10.60 2.16 -14.69
C GLY A 86 -11.62 1.81 -13.60
N SER A 87 -11.96 2.76 -12.73
CA SER A 87 -12.97 2.56 -11.69
C SER A 87 -14.38 2.42 -12.29
N VAL A 88 -14.77 3.29 -13.20
CA VAL A 88 -16.08 3.21 -13.89
C VAL A 88 -16.18 1.89 -14.65
N TYR A 89 -15.15 1.52 -15.42
CA TYR A 89 -15.15 0.24 -16.13
C TYR A 89 -15.24 -0.97 -15.19
N GLY A 90 -14.54 -0.93 -14.04
CA GLY A 90 -14.60 -1.98 -13.01
C GLY A 90 -15.99 -2.10 -12.37
N ALA A 91 -16.76 -0.99 -12.28
CA ALA A 91 -18.13 -1.02 -11.76
C ALA A 91 -19.12 -1.74 -12.70
N TYR A 92 -18.90 -1.70 -14.01
CA TYR A 92 -19.78 -2.28 -15.01
C TYR A 92 -19.38 -3.68 -15.48
N THR A 93 -18.14 -4.09 -15.26
CA THR A 93 -17.67 -5.38 -15.76
C THR A 93 -18.24 -6.54 -14.96
N HIS A 94 -18.66 -7.61 -15.67
CA HIS A 94 -19.13 -8.87 -15.11
C HIS A 94 -18.15 -10.03 -15.36
N SER A 95 -17.00 -9.77 -16.00
CA SER A 95 -15.99 -10.76 -16.34
C SER A 95 -14.71 -10.54 -15.53
N ILE A 96 -14.05 -11.62 -15.14
CA ILE A 96 -12.76 -11.56 -14.44
C ILE A 96 -11.67 -10.91 -15.32
N TYR A 97 -11.68 -11.11 -16.63
CA TYR A 97 -10.74 -10.49 -17.56
C TYR A 97 -10.97 -8.97 -17.65
N GLY A 98 -12.24 -8.55 -17.71
CA GLY A 98 -12.59 -7.13 -17.62
C GLY A 98 -12.16 -6.52 -16.27
N MET A 99 -12.31 -7.25 -15.17
CA MET A 99 -11.85 -6.81 -13.86
C MET A 99 -10.31 -6.66 -13.81
N ILE A 100 -9.55 -7.60 -14.37
CA ILE A 100 -8.08 -7.48 -14.48
C ILE A 100 -7.71 -6.21 -15.27
N PHE A 101 -8.36 -5.98 -16.41
CA PHE A 101 -8.15 -4.77 -17.21
C PHE A 101 -8.48 -3.50 -16.44
N ALA A 102 -9.62 -3.46 -15.73
CA ALA A 102 -9.99 -2.33 -14.85
C ALA A 102 -8.90 -2.03 -13.83
N ARG A 103 -8.38 -3.07 -13.17
CA ARG A 103 -7.34 -2.95 -12.15
C ARG A 103 -6.01 -2.45 -12.74
N ILE A 104 -5.62 -2.96 -13.91
CA ILE A 104 -4.42 -2.47 -14.61
C ILE A 104 -4.59 -0.99 -14.99
N LEU A 105 -5.77 -0.60 -15.48
CA LEU A 105 -6.06 0.78 -15.87
C LEU A 105 -6.07 1.72 -14.67
N GLN A 106 -6.66 1.31 -13.54
CA GLN A 106 -6.59 2.06 -12.28
C GLN A 106 -5.14 2.27 -11.82
N GLY A 107 -4.32 1.21 -11.86
CA GLY A 107 -2.91 1.29 -11.46
C GLY A 107 -2.06 2.12 -12.43
N ALA A 108 -2.44 2.16 -13.73
CA ALA A 108 -1.77 3.01 -14.71
C ALA A 108 -1.86 4.51 -14.36
N GLY A 109 -2.85 4.92 -13.55
CA GLY A 109 -2.90 6.25 -12.95
C GLY A 109 -1.87 6.45 -11.82
N ALA A 110 -0.59 6.21 -12.06
CA ALA A 110 0.51 6.15 -11.08
C ALA A 110 0.92 7.53 -10.54
N ILE A 111 0.01 8.25 -9.89
CA ILE A 111 0.21 9.64 -9.42
C ILE A 111 0.81 9.78 -8.01
N GLY A 112 1.06 8.68 -7.30
CA GLY A 112 1.52 8.75 -5.90
C GLY A 112 2.80 9.57 -5.74
N SER A 113 3.84 9.27 -6.54
CA SER A 113 5.10 10.02 -6.54
C SER A 113 4.93 11.47 -6.96
N VAL A 114 4.04 11.72 -7.93
CA VAL A 114 3.78 13.07 -8.45
C VAL A 114 3.09 13.95 -7.40
N LEU A 115 2.15 13.39 -6.60
CA LEU A 115 1.51 14.11 -5.48
C LEU A 115 2.53 14.44 -4.37
N ILE A 116 3.42 13.51 -4.04
CA ILE A 116 4.48 13.73 -3.06
C ILE A 116 5.45 14.82 -3.56
N ALA A 117 5.82 14.79 -4.84
CA ALA A 117 6.65 15.81 -5.45
C ALA A 117 5.96 17.18 -5.46
N LEU A 118 4.68 17.24 -5.83
CA LEU A 118 3.89 18.48 -5.79
C LEU A 118 3.83 19.08 -4.37
N LEU A 119 3.65 18.22 -3.36
CA LEU A 119 3.69 18.67 -1.96
C LEU A 119 5.04 19.25 -1.59
N ALA A 120 6.12 18.60 -2.02
CA ALA A 120 7.48 19.10 -1.77
C ALA A 120 7.73 20.45 -2.46
N ASP A 121 7.25 20.61 -3.70
CA ASP A 121 7.39 21.86 -4.48
C ASP A 121 6.62 23.04 -3.85
N LEU A 122 5.46 22.77 -3.22
CA LEU A 122 4.60 23.79 -2.59
C LEU A 122 4.85 23.99 -1.10
N THR A 123 5.80 23.25 -0.50
CA THR A 123 6.09 23.32 0.94
C THR A 123 7.51 23.83 1.17
N PRO A 124 7.70 24.92 1.95
CA PRO A 124 9.03 25.37 2.34
C PRO A 124 9.84 24.27 3.04
N ASP A 125 11.16 24.23 2.83
CA ASP A 125 12.05 23.19 3.38
C ASP A 125 11.88 22.99 4.89
N LYS A 126 11.71 24.08 5.64
CA LYS A 126 11.47 24.08 7.09
C LYS A 126 10.26 23.24 7.51
N HIS A 127 9.25 23.11 6.66
CA HIS A 127 7.99 22.42 6.96
C HIS A 127 7.81 21.11 6.21
N ARG A 128 8.73 20.74 5.29
CA ARG A 128 8.63 19.55 4.42
C ARG A 128 8.46 18.25 5.20
N THR A 129 9.23 18.07 6.28
CA THR A 129 9.11 16.88 7.15
C THR A 129 7.72 16.77 7.79
N LYS A 130 7.15 17.89 8.24
CA LYS A 130 5.79 17.91 8.81
C LYS A 130 4.74 17.60 7.76
N ALA A 131 4.88 18.14 6.56
CA ALA A 131 3.98 17.86 5.44
C ALA A 131 4.01 16.38 5.03
N MET A 132 5.18 15.77 5.00
CA MET A 132 5.32 14.32 4.74
C MET A 132 4.71 13.46 5.86
N ALA A 133 4.82 13.89 7.11
CA ALA A 133 4.16 13.23 8.23
C ALA A 133 2.62 13.26 8.10
N VAL A 134 2.04 14.40 7.65
CA VAL A 134 0.61 14.50 7.36
C VAL A 134 0.19 13.47 6.32
N ILE A 135 0.95 13.31 5.23
CA ILE A 135 0.69 12.27 4.22
C ILE A 135 0.70 10.87 4.85
N GLY A 136 1.73 10.53 5.64
CA GLY A 136 1.83 9.21 6.26
C GLY A 136 0.64 8.90 7.16
N VAL A 137 0.24 9.84 8.01
CA VAL A 137 -0.94 9.72 8.88
C VAL A 137 -2.22 9.54 8.05
N THR A 138 -2.36 10.31 6.97
CA THR A 138 -3.53 10.27 6.09
C THR A 138 -3.66 8.92 5.39
N ILE A 139 -2.55 8.32 4.95
CA ILE A 139 -2.53 6.97 4.35
C ILE A 139 -2.97 5.92 5.38
N GLY A 140 -2.43 5.97 6.62
CA GLY A 140 -2.78 5.04 7.69
C GLY A 140 -4.26 5.10 8.07
N ILE A 141 -4.82 6.32 8.18
CA ILE A 141 -6.25 6.54 8.43
C ILE A 141 -7.08 5.99 7.27
N SER A 142 -6.69 6.24 6.01
CA SER A 142 -7.38 5.75 4.83
C SER A 142 -7.41 4.23 4.78
N PHE A 143 -6.30 3.57 5.14
CA PHE A 143 -6.22 2.12 5.23
C PHE A 143 -7.21 1.56 6.27
N SER A 144 -7.19 2.10 7.49
CA SER A 144 -8.06 1.66 8.57
C SER A 144 -9.54 1.88 8.25
N LEU A 145 -9.89 3.05 7.70
CA LEU A 145 -11.25 3.35 7.28
C LEU A 145 -11.71 2.44 6.14
N ALA A 146 -10.85 2.19 5.16
CA ALA A 146 -11.15 1.35 4.01
C ALA A 146 -11.52 -0.08 4.44
N ILE A 147 -10.72 -0.68 5.33
CA ILE A 147 -10.94 -2.06 5.80
C ILE A 147 -12.28 -2.20 6.53
N VAL A 148 -12.68 -1.18 7.30
CA VAL A 148 -13.94 -1.20 8.06
C VAL A 148 -15.14 -0.88 7.18
N LEU A 149 -15.04 0.14 6.31
CA LEU A 149 -16.17 0.59 5.48
C LEU A 149 -16.46 -0.36 4.32
N SER A 150 -15.45 -1.05 3.82
CA SER A 150 -15.58 -1.89 2.63
C SER A 150 -16.61 -3.03 2.78
N PRO A 151 -16.61 -3.85 3.84
CA PRO A 151 -17.65 -4.86 4.03
C PRO A 151 -19.05 -4.26 4.16
N ILE A 152 -19.17 -3.08 4.78
CA ILE A 152 -20.46 -2.39 4.93
C ILE A 152 -21.00 -1.95 3.57
N ILE A 153 -20.14 -1.34 2.73
CA ILE A 153 -20.50 -0.88 1.40
C ILE A 153 -20.88 -2.06 0.50
N THR A 154 -20.06 -3.11 0.50
CA THR A 154 -20.29 -4.26 -0.38
C THR A 154 -21.53 -5.06 0.00
N ARG A 155 -21.92 -5.07 1.26
CA ARG A 155 -23.17 -5.69 1.71
C ARG A 155 -24.41 -5.05 1.06
N HIS A 156 -24.41 -3.73 0.85
CA HIS A 156 -25.55 -2.99 0.31
C HIS A 156 -25.49 -2.78 -1.22
N PHE A 157 -24.29 -2.57 -1.76
CA PHE A 157 -24.08 -2.14 -3.14
C PHE A 157 -23.21 -3.10 -3.97
N GLY A 158 -22.82 -4.25 -3.39
CA GLY A 158 -21.92 -5.20 -4.05
C GLY A 158 -20.52 -4.62 -4.33
N LEU A 159 -19.76 -5.35 -5.12
CA LEU A 159 -18.41 -4.94 -5.54
C LEU A 159 -18.43 -3.65 -6.37
N SER A 160 -19.45 -3.48 -7.22
CA SER A 160 -19.64 -2.28 -8.06
C SER A 160 -19.74 -1.00 -7.22
N GLY A 161 -20.35 -1.09 -6.01
CA GLY A 161 -20.43 0.07 -5.10
C GLY A 161 -19.09 0.65 -4.71
N ILE A 162 -18.09 -0.19 -4.45
CA ILE A 162 -16.71 0.27 -4.16
C ILE A 162 -16.14 1.01 -5.38
N PHE A 163 -16.32 0.47 -6.58
CA PHE A 163 -15.82 1.08 -7.80
C PHE A 163 -16.49 2.42 -8.10
N TYR A 164 -17.80 2.56 -7.87
CA TYR A 164 -18.50 3.86 -8.00
C TYR A 164 -18.01 4.89 -6.99
N ILE A 165 -17.85 4.51 -5.72
CA ILE A 165 -17.29 5.41 -4.70
C ILE A 165 -15.87 5.82 -5.09
N THR A 166 -15.04 4.87 -5.52
CA THR A 166 -13.66 5.14 -5.96
C THR A 166 -13.64 6.12 -7.15
N ALA A 167 -14.53 5.95 -8.13
CA ALA A 167 -14.65 6.87 -9.26
C ALA A 167 -15.07 8.28 -8.78
N GLY A 168 -16.05 8.37 -7.89
CA GLY A 168 -16.50 9.63 -7.31
C GLY A 168 -15.40 10.35 -6.54
N LEU A 169 -14.62 9.64 -5.72
CA LEU A 169 -13.45 10.19 -5.01
C LEU A 169 -12.35 10.66 -5.97
N ALA A 170 -12.14 9.95 -7.08
CA ALA A 170 -11.17 10.35 -8.09
C ALA A 170 -11.61 11.63 -8.84
N ILE A 171 -12.89 11.75 -9.19
CA ILE A 171 -13.48 12.97 -9.78
C ILE A 171 -13.35 14.12 -8.80
N LEU A 172 -13.66 13.91 -7.52
CA LEU A 172 -13.49 14.94 -6.49
C LEU A 172 -12.03 15.38 -6.38
N GLY A 173 -11.09 14.43 -6.42
CA GLY A 173 -9.65 14.72 -6.47
C GLY A 173 -9.26 15.54 -7.70
N LEU A 174 -9.84 15.23 -8.87
CA LEU A 174 -9.63 15.98 -10.11
C LEU A 174 -10.11 17.43 -10.00
N LEU A 175 -11.29 17.64 -9.43
CA LEU A 175 -11.82 18.98 -9.15
C LEU A 175 -10.91 19.75 -8.19
N MET A 176 -10.44 19.11 -7.10
CA MET A 176 -9.56 19.75 -6.13
C MET A 176 -8.22 20.18 -6.71
N ILE A 177 -7.62 19.39 -7.62
CA ILE A 177 -6.37 19.78 -8.29
C ILE A 177 -6.52 21.10 -9.06
N HIS A 178 -7.65 21.31 -9.72
CA HIS A 178 -7.85 22.48 -10.55
C HIS A 178 -8.38 23.70 -9.78
N THR A 179 -9.12 23.48 -8.68
CA THR A 179 -9.75 24.56 -7.92
C THR A 179 -8.98 25.01 -6.68
N MET A 180 -8.29 24.08 -5.99
CA MET A 180 -7.71 24.36 -4.68
C MET A 180 -6.18 24.42 -4.67
N ILE A 181 -5.51 23.80 -5.64
CA ILE A 181 -4.05 23.70 -5.64
C ILE A 181 -3.48 24.71 -6.63
N PRO A 182 -2.57 25.61 -6.19
CA PRO A 182 -1.89 26.53 -7.09
C PRO A 182 -0.96 25.76 -8.06
N THR A 183 -0.73 26.32 -9.24
CA THR A 183 0.27 25.78 -10.16
C THR A 183 1.65 26.16 -9.65
N PRO A 184 2.56 25.21 -9.40
CA PRO A 184 3.93 25.56 -9.01
C PRO A 184 4.56 26.44 -10.09
N ILE A 185 5.24 27.51 -9.70
CA ILE A 185 6.08 28.28 -10.61
C ILE A 185 7.18 27.34 -11.06
N HIS A 186 7.29 27.12 -12.37
CA HIS A 186 8.25 26.21 -12.95
C HIS A 186 9.67 26.52 -12.43
N GLN A 187 10.14 25.70 -11.51
CA GLN A 187 11.57 25.45 -11.46
C GLN A 187 11.80 24.39 -12.55
N THR A 188 12.36 24.85 -13.68
CA THR A 188 12.95 23.95 -14.66
C THR A 188 14.02 23.17 -13.95
N CYS A 189 13.66 22.02 -13.37
CA CYS A 189 14.66 21.06 -13.01
C CYS A 189 15.35 20.70 -14.33
N ASP A 190 16.65 20.97 -14.42
CA ASP A 190 17.49 20.49 -15.51
C ASP A 190 17.26 18.99 -15.64
N ALA A 191 16.34 18.64 -16.51
CA ALA A 191 15.98 17.26 -16.81
C ALA A 191 17.06 16.68 -17.76
N ASN A 192 18.32 16.78 -17.37
CA ASN A 192 19.38 16.06 -18.04
C ASN A 192 19.13 14.56 -17.80
N ALA A 193 18.64 13.87 -18.83
CA ALA A 193 18.39 12.43 -18.79
C ALA A 193 19.60 11.65 -18.26
N THR A 194 20.82 12.12 -18.55
CA THR A 194 22.07 11.58 -18.02
C THR A 194 22.19 11.69 -16.50
N VAL A 195 21.80 12.81 -15.90
CA VAL A 195 21.84 13.03 -14.45
C VAL A 195 20.83 12.10 -13.74
N ASN A 196 19.65 11.96 -14.32
CA ASN A 196 18.62 11.05 -13.77
C ASN A 196 19.03 9.58 -13.89
N ALA A 197 19.67 9.19 -14.99
CA ALA A 197 20.19 7.83 -15.16
C ALA A 197 21.31 7.51 -14.17
N ILE A 198 22.22 8.47 -13.91
CA ILE A 198 23.30 8.32 -12.91
C ILE A 198 22.71 8.21 -11.50
N ARG A 199 21.74 9.05 -11.14
CA ARG A 199 21.05 8.98 -9.84
C ARG A 199 20.36 7.63 -9.63
N PHE A 200 19.66 7.15 -10.65
CA PHE A 200 18.97 5.86 -10.63
C PHE A 200 19.96 4.70 -10.42
N LYS A 201 21.07 4.68 -11.19
CA LYS A 201 22.13 3.67 -11.05
C LYS A 201 22.79 3.70 -9.67
N THR A 202 23.02 4.88 -9.11
CA THR A 202 23.60 5.05 -7.77
C THR A 202 22.68 4.51 -6.68
N VAL A 203 21.37 4.76 -6.78
CA VAL A 203 20.39 4.28 -5.79
C VAL A 203 20.23 2.77 -5.89
N ILE A 204 20.08 2.23 -7.10
CA ILE A 204 19.98 0.77 -7.30
C ILE A 204 21.24 0.04 -6.88
N GLY A 205 22.42 0.64 -7.06
CA GLY A 205 23.69 0.03 -6.62
C GLY A 205 23.91 0.02 -5.11
N ASN A 206 23.08 0.70 -4.32
CA ASN A 206 23.24 0.76 -2.87
C ASN A 206 22.58 -0.44 -2.18
N HIS A 207 23.38 -1.37 -1.68
CA HIS A 207 22.92 -2.59 -1.03
C HIS A 207 22.03 -2.36 0.21
N ASN A 208 22.22 -1.26 0.94
CA ASN A 208 21.38 -0.94 2.09
C ASN A 208 19.97 -0.51 1.65
N LEU A 209 19.88 0.30 0.59
CA LEU A 209 18.58 0.67 0.02
C LEU A 209 17.89 -0.54 -0.61
N GLN A 210 18.62 -1.40 -1.34
CA GLN A 210 18.06 -2.64 -1.91
C GLN A 210 17.42 -3.55 -0.84
N ARG A 211 18.04 -3.67 0.35
CA ARG A 211 17.47 -4.46 1.46
C ARG A 211 16.17 -3.88 1.98
N LEU A 212 16.05 -2.56 2.01
CA LEU A 212 14.82 -1.87 2.41
C LEU A 212 13.74 -1.98 1.33
N ASP A 213 14.13 -1.88 0.05
CA ASP A 213 13.25 -2.07 -1.10
C ASP A 213 12.70 -3.52 -1.16
N LEU A 214 13.54 -4.52 -0.90
CA LEU A 214 13.11 -5.90 -0.72
C LEU A 214 12.22 -6.07 0.52
N GLY A 215 12.51 -5.33 1.59
CA GLY A 215 11.71 -5.35 2.80
C GLY A 215 10.27 -4.91 2.56
N ILE A 216 10.07 -3.78 1.88
CA ILE A 216 8.72 -3.31 1.56
C ILE A 216 8.03 -4.20 0.53
N PHE A 217 8.77 -4.77 -0.42
CA PHE A 217 8.25 -5.76 -1.36
C PHE A 217 7.68 -6.97 -0.62
N PHE A 218 8.44 -7.58 0.30
CA PHE A 218 8.00 -8.73 1.09
C PHE A 218 6.84 -8.38 2.02
N LEU A 219 6.87 -7.20 2.67
CA LEU A 219 5.80 -6.75 3.55
C LEU A 219 4.47 -6.70 2.81
N HIS A 220 4.45 -6.11 1.61
CA HIS A 220 3.23 -5.95 0.82
C HIS A 220 2.84 -7.22 0.05
N LEU A 221 3.80 -8.08 -0.29
CA LEU A 221 3.52 -9.41 -0.80
C LEU A 221 2.75 -10.21 0.25
N ILE A 222 3.24 -10.25 1.50
CA ILE A 222 2.58 -10.96 2.60
C ILE A 222 1.23 -10.31 2.93
N LEU A 223 1.12 -8.98 2.91
CA LEU A 223 -0.14 -8.26 3.13
C LEU A 223 -1.21 -8.70 2.12
N THR A 224 -0.91 -8.60 0.83
CA THR A 224 -1.87 -8.91 -0.24
C THR A 224 -2.23 -10.39 -0.24
N SER A 225 -1.24 -11.25 0.00
CA SER A 225 -1.41 -12.68 0.15
C SER A 225 -2.32 -13.03 1.33
N THR A 226 -2.13 -12.40 2.48
CA THR A 226 -2.98 -12.56 3.67
C THR A 226 -4.41 -12.11 3.38
N PHE A 227 -4.59 -10.97 2.71
CA PHE A 227 -5.91 -10.47 2.31
C PHE A 227 -6.54 -11.21 1.12
N TYR A 228 -5.80 -12.07 0.44
CA TYR A 228 -6.42 -13.04 -0.45
C TYR A 228 -7.20 -14.10 0.35
N ALA A 229 -6.65 -14.58 1.48
CA ALA A 229 -7.19 -15.67 2.28
C ALA A 229 -8.21 -15.21 3.35
N ILE A 230 -7.88 -14.19 4.13
CA ILE A 230 -8.65 -13.81 5.33
C ILE A 230 -10.10 -13.44 5.02
N PRO A 231 -10.45 -12.65 3.99
CA PRO A 231 -11.87 -12.35 3.70
C PRO A 231 -12.70 -13.59 3.41
N MET A 232 -12.12 -14.58 2.71
CA MET A 232 -12.79 -15.85 2.40
C MET A 232 -12.99 -16.69 3.67
N LEU A 233 -12.00 -16.72 4.57
CA LEU A 233 -12.11 -17.39 5.86
C LEU A 233 -13.16 -16.73 6.76
N LEU A 234 -13.21 -15.41 6.83
CA LEU A 234 -14.24 -14.68 7.57
C LEU A 234 -15.63 -14.94 7.01
N GLN A 235 -15.77 -15.05 5.70
CA GLN A 235 -17.04 -15.41 5.07
C GLN A 235 -17.50 -16.83 5.48
N GLN A 236 -16.57 -17.77 5.70
CA GLN A 236 -16.90 -19.09 6.23
C GLN A 236 -17.38 -19.00 7.68
N GLN A 237 -16.72 -18.21 8.53
CA GLN A 237 -17.14 -17.99 9.92
C GLN A 237 -18.52 -17.31 10.03
N ILE A 238 -18.83 -16.38 9.10
CA ILE A 238 -20.16 -15.76 9.01
C ILE A 238 -21.24 -16.80 8.64
N LYS A 239 -20.94 -17.68 7.67
CA LYS A 239 -21.87 -18.75 7.28
C LYS A 239 -22.09 -19.79 8.38
N GLN A 240 -21.10 -20.02 9.26
CA GLN A 240 -21.18 -20.92 10.43
C GLN A 240 -21.93 -20.26 11.60
N GLY A 241 -22.16 -18.96 11.57
CA GLY A 241 -22.83 -18.20 12.63
C GLY A 241 -21.89 -17.72 13.76
N ASP A 242 -20.58 -17.94 13.63
CA ASP A 242 -19.58 -17.52 14.63
C ASP A 242 -19.26 -16.02 14.56
N LEU A 243 -19.56 -15.40 13.43
CA LEU A 243 -19.36 -13.97 13.19
C LEU A 243 -20.58 -13.40 12.45
N SER A 244 -21.10 -12.26 12.90
CA SER A 244 -22.25 -11.61 12.25
C SER A 244 -21.87 -10.88 10.95
N ASP A 245 -20.75 -10.14 10.98
CA ASP A 245 -20.23 -9.37 9.84
C ASP A 245 -18.71 -9.21 9.94
N SER A 246 -18.01 -9.15 8.80
CA SER A 246 -16.53 -9.01 8.76
C SER A 246 -16.02 -7.73 9.43
N TRP A 247 -16.79 -6.64 9.45
CA TRP A 247 -16.36 -5.40 10.10
C TRP A 247 -16.22 -5.53 11.63
N HIS A 248 -16.99 -6.45 12.27
CA HIS A 248 -16.84 -6.78 13.70
C HIS A 248 -15.48 -7.43 14.00
N PHE A 249 -14.88 -8.10 13.03
CA PHE A 249 -13.53 -8.62 13.12
C PHE A 249 -12.49 -7.51 12.90
N TYR A 250 -12.64 -6.73 11.83
CA TYR A 250 -11.62 -5.77 11.42
C TYR A 250 -11.55 -4.53 12.30
N LEU A 251 -12.68 -3.98 12.76
CA LEU A 251 -12.69 -2.72 13.52
C LEU A 251 -11.88 -2.81 14.83
N PRO A 252 -12.18 -3.77 15.75
CA PRO A 252 -11.40 -3.89 16.98
C PRO A 252 -9.95 -4.27 16.68
N LEU A 253 -9.70 -5.12 15.68
CA LEU A 253 -8.38 -5.54 15.26
C LEU A 253 -7.52 -4.33 14.86
N MET A 254 -8.03 -3.43 14.02
CA MET A 254 -7.31 -2.24 13.57
C MET A 254 -7.05 -1.27 14.73
N ILE A 255 -8.03 -0.99 15.56
CA ILE A 255 -7.88 -0.06 16.68
C ILE A 255 -6.83 -0.58 17.66
N VAL A 256 -6.96 -1.83 18.11
CA VAL A 256 -6.09 -2.39 19.14
C VAL A 256 -4.65 -2.59 18.61
N SER A 257 -4.49 -3.03 17.36
CA SER A 257 -3.16 -3.18 16.76
C SER A 257 -2.44 -1.84 16.58
N PHE A 258 -3.17 -0.79 16.20
CA PHE A 258 -2.61 0.55 16.07
C PHE A 258 -2.19 1.12 17.43
N LEU A 259 -3.02 0.94 18.46
CA LEU A 259 -2.67 1.36 19.83
C LEU A 259 -1.46 0.58 20.37
N ALA A 260 -1.37 -0.71 20.11
CA ALA A 260 -0.26 -1.55 20.54
C ALA A 260 1.06 -1.23 19.82
N MET A 261 1.02 -0.74 18.57
CA MET A 261 2.20 -0.31 17.84
C MET A 261 2.91 0.89 18.51
N VAL A 262 2.14 1.87 19.03
CA VAL A 262 2.71 3.14 19.51
C VAL A 262 3.77 2.95 20.60
N PRO A 263 3.54 2.20 21.69
CA PRO A 263 4.56 1.98 22.71
C PRO A 263 5.80 1.27 22.16
N CYS A 264 5.65 0.36 21.19
CA CYS A 264 6.77 -0.33 20.57
C CYS A 264 7.67 0.64 19.79
N ILE A 265 7.10 1.56 19.02
CA ILE A 265 7.87 2.57 18.28
C ILE A 265 8.54 3.55 19.25
N VAL A 266 7.82 4.05 20.25
CA VAL A 266 8.38 4.97 21.26
C VAL A 266 9.54 4.31 22.02
N PHE A 267 9.41 3.03 22.36
CA PHE A 267 10.49 2.25 22.98
C PHE A 267 11.69 2.13 22.03
N ALA A 268 11.46 1.78 20.76
CA ALA A 268 12.50 1.64 19.75
C ALA A 268 13.31 2.93 19.56
N GLU A 269 12.64 4.08 19.49
CA GLU A 269 13.28 5.40 19.35
C GLU A 269 14.04 5.81 20.60
N LYS A 270 13.41 5.77 21.77
CA LYS A 270 14.04 6.17 23.05
C LYS A 270 15.27 5.34 23.40
N LYS A 271 15.23 4.04 23.13
CA LYS A 271 16.33 3.11 23.44
C LYS A 271 17.33 2.96 22.29
N ARG A 272 17.13 3.62 21.15
CA ARG A 272 17.95 3.45 19.91
C ARG A 272 18.08 1.98 19.53
N GLN A 273 16.97 1.25 19.51
CA GLN A 273 16.88 -0.18 19.20
C GLN A 273 15.99 -0.46 17.99
N MET A 274 15.93 0.46 17.04
CA MET A 274 15.07 0.38 15.87
C MET A 274 15.33 -0.92 15.08
N LYS A 275 16.59 -1.28 14.85
CA LYS A 275 16.96 -2.53 14.17
C LYS A 275 16.42 -3.76 14.90
N ARG A 276 16.50 -3.82 16.23
CA ARG A 276 16.00 -4.97 17.01
C ARG A 276 14.50 -5.10 16.90
N VAL A 277 13.77 -3.99 17.04
CA VAL A 277 12.32 -3.96 16.91
C VAL A 277 11.89 -4.32 15.48
N PHE A 278 12.62 -3.84 14.48
CA PHE A 278 12.40 -4.20 13.07
C PHE A 278 12.52 -5.72 12.85
N ILE A 279 13.64 -6.33 13.26
CA ILE A 279 13.90 -7.77 13.10
C ILE A 279 12.87 -8.60 13.88
N ALA A 280 12.53 -8.19 15.12
CA ALA A 280 11.50 -8.83 15.91
C ALA A 280 10.12 -8.79 15.23
N SER A 281 9.76 -7.63 14.63
CA SER A 281 8.51 -7.51 13.90
C SER A 281 8.45 -8.43 12.67
N VAL A 282 9.55 -8.58 11.93
CA VAL A 282 9.62 -9.53 10.81
C VAL A 282 9.44 -10.96 11.31
N ALA A 283 10.07 -11.34 12.43
CA ALA A 283 9.92 -12.66 13.04
C ALA A 283 8.47 -12.92 13.48
N VAL A 284 7.82 -11.92 14.09
CA VAL A 284 6.41 -12.01 14.52
C VAL A 284 5.49 -12.21 13.33
N ILE A 285 5.70 -11.49 12.20
CA ILE A 285 4.96 -11.76 10.96
C ILE A 285 5.10 -13.22 10.54
N GLY A 286 6.33 -13.73 10.46
CA GLY A 286 6.58 -15.09 10.02
C GLY A 286 5.93 -16.14 10.93
N LEU A 287 6.06 -15.97 12.24
CA LEU A 287 5.45 -16.86 13.24
C LEU A 287 3.93 -16.83 13.17
N SER A 288 3.32 -15.62 13.07
CA SER A 288 1.87 -15.48 12.94
C SER A 288 1.34 -16.20 11.71
N GLN A 289 2.02 -16.09 10.57
CA GLN A 289 1.60 -16.76 9.33
C GLN A 289 1.77 -18.28 9.45
N TRP A 290 2.86 -18.79 10.02
CA TRP A 290 3.02 -20.23 10.19
C TRP A 290 2.02 -20.84 11.16
N VAL A 291 1.70 -20.16 12.26
CA VAL A 291 0.67 -20.67 13.18
C VAL A 291 -0.70 -20.64 12.48
N LEU A 292 -1.03 -19.59 11.72
CA LEU A 292 -2.26 -19.54 10.94
C LEU A 292 -2.37 -20.68 9.94
N ALA A 293 -1.27 -21.18 9.36
CA ALA A 293 -1.29 -22.29 8.42
C ALA A 293 -1.96 -23.56 8.98
N PHE A 294 -1.93 -23.73 10.30
CA PHE A 294 -2.48 -24.91 10.98
C PHE A 294 -3.67 -24.61 11.89
N SER A 295 -3.99 -23.32 12.14
CA SER A 295 -4.99 -22.92 13.13
C SER A 295 -6.07 -21.98 12.61
N TYR A 296 -6.15 -21.72 11.29
CA TYR A 296 -7.08 -20.76 10.68
C TYR A 296 -8.56 -21.15 10.81
N HIS A 297 -8.88 -22.35 11.24
CA HIS A 297 -10.28 -22.82 11.43
C HIS A 297 -10.99 -22.15 12.62
N SER A 298 -10.24 -21.71 13.62
CA SER A 298 -10.77 -21.07 14.83
C SER A 298 -10.79 -19.54 14.67
N LEU A 299 -11.94 -18.92 14.92
CA LEU A 299 -12.10 -17.46 14.93
C LEU A 299 -11.17 -16.80 15.96
N PHE A 300 -11.01 -17.43 17.13
CA PHE A 300 -10.08 -16.95 18.16
C PHE A 300 -8.62 -16.94 17.67
N SER A 301 -8.19 -18.02 17.01
CA SER A 301 -6.86 -18.10 16.42
C SER A 301 -6.66 -17.07 15.32
N LEU A 302 -7.64 -16.94 14.40
CA LEU A 302 -7.62 -15.90 13.36
C LEU A 302 -7.44 -14.52 13.97
N TRP A 303 -8.24 -14.16 14.98
CA TRP A 303 -8.15 -12.85 15.62
C TRP A 303 -6.80 -12.62 16.29
N THR A 304 -6.32 -13.58 17.08
CA THR A 304 -5.08 -13.46 17.85
C THR A 304 -3.86 -13.30 16.94
N PHE A 305 -3.74 -14.16 15.90
CA PHE A 305 -2.57 -14.11 15.02
C PHE A 305 -2.65 -13.00 13.98
N MET A 306 -3.85 -12.58 13.58
CA MET A 306 -4.01 -11.37 12.79
C MET A 306 -3.72 -10.10 13.62
N PHE A 307 -4.04 -10.08 14.91
CA PHE A 307 -3.66 -8.99 15.80
C PHE A 307 -2.14 -8.85 15.90
N THR A 308 -1.42 -9.93 16.20
CA THR A 308 0.05 -9.90 16.29
C THR A 308 0.69 -9.56 14.95
N TYR A 309 0.15 -10.08 13.85
CA TYR A 309 0.54 -9.72 12.48
C TYR A 309 0.40 -8.22 12.22
N PHE A 310 -0.78 -7.61 12.52
CA PHE A 310 -1.00 -6.19 12.26
C PHE A 310 -0.20 -5.26 13.17
N VAL A 311 0.08 -5.63 14.42
CA VAL A 311 1.01 -4.88 15.27
C VAL A 311 2.38 -4.82 14.60
N ALA A 312 2.91 -5.96 14.17
CA ALA A 312 4.20 -6.04 13.52
C ALA A 312 4.22 -5.33 12.15
N PHE A 313 3.15 -5.50 11.35
CA PHE A 313 2.96 -4.81 10.08
C PHE A 313 2.99 -3.30 10.23
N ASN A 314 2.22 -2.74 11.17
CA ASN A 314 2.14 -1.30 11.42
C ASN A 314 3.51 -0.72 11.86
N ILE A 315 4.27 -1.46 12.70
CA ILE A 315 5.63 -1.07 13.08
C ILE A 315 6.54 -1.00 11.85
N LEU A 316 6.53 -2.01 11.00
CA LEU A 316 7.38 -2.08 9.82
C LEU A 316 6.99 -1.03 8.78
N GLU A 317 5.69 -0.79 8.58
CA GLU A 317 5.16 0.23 7.67
C GLU A 317 5.57 1.65 8.09
N ALA A 318 5.66 1.91 9.41
CA ALA A 318 6.16 3.18 9.93
C ALA A 318 7.70 3.29 9.84
N CYS A 319 8.43 2.19 10.07
CA CYS A 319 9.89 2.19 10.11
C CYS A 319 10.55 2.26 8.73
N LEU A 320 10.03 1.50 7.74
CA LEU A 320 10.66 1.36 6.43
C LEU A 320 10.84 2.68 5.67
N PRO A 321 9.80 3.55 5.52
CA PRO A 321 9.97 4.84 4.84
C PRO A 321 10.95 5.78 5.57
N SER A 322 10.95 5.72 6.91
CA SER A 322 11.88 6.49 7.72
C SER A 322 13.33 6.07 7.48
N LEU A 323 13.60 4.77 7.41
CA LEU A 323 14.92 4.22 7.14
C LEU A 323 15.42 4.57 5.73
N ILE A 324 14.57 4.43 4.71
CA ILE A 324 14.89 4.85 3.33
C ILE A 324 15.26 6.33 3.29
N SER A 325 14.46 7.18 3.91
CA SER A 325 14.71 8.64 3.92
C SER A 325 15.99 9.02 4.64
N LYS A 326 16.38 8.27 5.67
CA LYS A 326 17.64 8.49 6.42
C LYS A 326 18.89 7.99 5.66
N GLN A 327 18.79 6.84 5.01
CA GLN A 327 19.93 6.19 4.32
C GLN A 327 20.15 6.72 2.91
N ALA A 328 19.12 7.27 2.26
CA ALA A 328 19.25 7.82 0.92
C ALA A 328 20.04 9.14 0.95
N PRO A 329 21.03 9.34 0.04
CA PRO A 329 21.71 10.61 -0.14
C PRO A 329 20.71 11.75 -0.39
N ILE A 330 20.94 12.92 0.18
CA ILE A 330 20.00 14.06 0.17
C ILE A 330 19.49 14.38 -1.25
N HIS A 331 20.39 14.39 -2.23
CA HIS A 331 20.07 14.69 -3.64
C HIS A 331 19.32 13.54 -4.36
N ASN A 332 19.31 12.33 -3.81
CA ASN A 332 18.73 11.14 -4.43
C ASN A 332 17.50 10.61 -3.68
N ARG A 333 17.04 11.29 -2.61
CA ARG A 333 15.90 10.84 -1.79
C ARG A 333 14.62 10.61 -2.59
N GLY A 334 14.31 11.50 -3.53
CA GLY A 334 13.13 11.35 -4.39
C GLY A 334 13.21 10.09 -5.26
N CYS A 335 14.37 9.82 -5.86
CA CYS A 335 14.60 8.61 -6.65
C CYS A 335 14.50 7.35 -5.76
N ALA A 336 15.11 7.36 -4.57
CA ALA A 336 15.04 6.23 -3.64
C ALA A 336 13.61 5.95 -3.19
N MET A 337 12.83 6.97 -2.85
CA MET A 337 11.41 6.82 -2.52
C MET A 337 10.56 6.33 -3.70
N GLY A 338 10.91 6.70 -4.92
CA GLY A 338 10.27 6.20 -6.14
C GLY A 338 10.49 4.70 -6.33
N ILE A 339 11.74 4.22 -6.20
CA ILE A 339 12.09 2.79 -6.28
C ILE A 339 11.43 2.02 -5.14
N TYR A 340 11.46 2.53 -3.92
CA TYR A 340 10.78 1.97 -2.76
C TYR A 340 9.28 1.78 -3.02
N SER A 341 8.59 2.82 -3.53
CA SER A 341 7.17 2.72 -3.86
C SER A 341 6.90 1.74 -5.01
N SER A 342 7.76 1.68 -6.03
CA SER A 342 7.66 0.67 -7.09
C SER A 342 7.78 -0.75 -6.53
N SER A 343 8.75 -0.99 -5.64
CA SER A 343 8.94 -2.28 -4.97
C SER A 343 7.72 -2.66 -4.12
N GLN A 344 7.13 -1.70 -3.40
CA GLN A 344 5.89 -1.88 -2.65
C GLN A 344 4.75 -2.40 -3.53
N PHE A 345 4.48 -1.73 -4.66
CA PHE A 345 3.40 -2.09 -5.56
C PHE A 345 3.66 -3.40 -6.32
N LEU A 346 4.90 -3.68 -6.68
CA LEU A 346 5.28 -4.99 -7.24
C LEU A 346 5.09 -6.12 -6.22
N GLY A 347 5.32 -5.86 -4.93
CA GLY A 347 5.00 -6.79 -3.85
C GLY A 347 3.50 -7.10 -3.78
N ILE A 348 2.64 -6.08 -3.91
CA ILE A 348 1.17 -6.25 -3.99
C ILE A 348 0.80 -7.19 -5.15
N PHE A 349 1.38 -6.99 -6.33
CA PHE A 349 1.12 -7.85 -7.48
C PHE A 349 1.58 -9.30 -7.22
N ALA A 350 2.81 -9.46 -6.78
CA ALA A 350 3.39 -10.79 -6.51
C ALA A 350 2.57 -11.55 -5.45
N GLY A 351 2.15 -10.87 -4.37
CA GLY A 351 1.32 -11.44 -3.31
C GLY A 351 -0.03 -11.94 -3.83
N GLY A 352 -0.71 -11.14 -4.64
CA GLY A 352 -1.98 -11.54 -5.26
C GLY A 352 -1.82 -12.72 -6.21
N ALA A 353 -0.89 -12.63 -7.18
CA ALA A 353 -0.68 -13.66 -8.19
C ALA A 353 -0.25 -15.00 -7.59
N LEU A 354 0.72 -14.99 -6.68
CA LEU A 354 1.21 -16.21 -6.01
C LEU A 354 0.12 -16.84 -5.14
N SER A 355 -0.67 -16.02 -4.42
CA SER A 355 -1.75 -16.54 -3.60
C SER A 355 -2.83 -17.25 -4.40
N GLY A 356 -3.19 -16.71 -5.57
CA GLY A 356 -4.16 -17.35 -6.45
C GLY A 356 -3.70 -18.72 -6.92
N ILE A 357 -2.43 -18.84 -7.33
CA ILE A 357 -1.82 -20.11 -7.76
C ILE A 357 -1.75 -21.11 -6.60
N LEU A 358 -1.28 -20.66 -5.43
CA LEU A 358 -1.14 -21.54 -4.26
C LEU A 358 -2.48 -21.98 -3.69
N PHE A 359 -3.46 -21.09 -3.67
CA PHE A 359 -4.80 -21.43 -3.21
C PHE A 359 -5.43 -22.53 -4.06
N GLN A 360 -5.23 -22.50 -5.36
CA GLN A 360 -5.74 -23.51 -6.28
C GLN A 360 -5.15 -24.90 -6.02
N ASN A 361 -3.88 -24.98 -5.58
CA ASN A 361 -3.16 -26.27 -5.43
C ASN A 361 -3.10 -26.73 -3.96
N LEU A 362 -2.94 -25.82 -3.00
CA LEU A 362 -2.63 -26.10 -1.60
C LEU A 362 -3.62 -25.45 -0.61
N GLY A 363 -4.63 -24.74 -1.10
CA GLY A 363 -5.60 -24.06 -0.25
C GLY A 363 -4.99 -22.93 0.62
N TYR A 364 -5.66 -22.62 1.72
CA TYR A 364 -5.22 -21.58 2.67
C TYR A 364 -3.88 -21.90 3.34
N THR A 365 -3.64 -23.17 3.67
CA THR A 365 -2.38 -23.63 4.29
C THR A 365 -1.19 -23.27 3.42
N GLY A 366 -1.26 -23.48 2.11
CA GLY A 366 -0.19 -23.14 1.17
C GLY A 366 0.14 -21.65 1.18
N ILE A 367 -0.87 -20.79 1.26
CA ILE A 367 -0.70 -19.32 1.32
C ILE A 367 0.06 -18.94 2.61
N PHE A 368 -0.39 -19.42 3.76
CA PHE A 368 0.21 -19.06 5.04
C PHE A 368 1.63 -19.62 5.21
N ILE A 369 1.90 -20.84 4.72
CA ILE A 369 3.27 -21.41 4.70
C ILE A 369 4.19 -20.55 3.81
N MET A 370 3.76 -20.18 2.61
CA MET A 370 4.54 -19.29 1.74
C MET A 370 4.87 -17.98 2.44
N ASN A 371 3.87 -17.33 3.05
CA ASN A 371 4.04 -16.07 3.75
C ASN A 371 5.07 -16.20 4.89
N GLY A 372 4.95 -17.23 5.71
CA GLY A 372 5.90 -17.50 6.80
C GLY A 372 7.32 -17.78 6.28
N SER A 373 7.44 -18.50 5.17
CA SER A 373 8.75 -18.81 4.54
C SER A 373 9.40 -17.56 3.95
N ILE A 374 8.63 -16.69 3.31
CA ILE A 374 9.11 -15.38 2.82
C ILE A 374 9.54 -14.48 3.98
N ALA A 375 8.77 -14.45 5.08
CA ALA A 375 9.14 -13.70 6.27
C ALA A 375 10.43 -14.24 6.92
N LEU A 376 10.66 -15.55 6.90
CA LEU A 376 11.89 -16.16 7.36
C LEU A 376 13.09 -15.75 6.50
N LEU A 377 12.95 -15.79 5.18
CA LEU A 377 13.97 -15.28 4.25
C LEU A 377 14.26 -13.79 4.55
N TRP A 378 13.22 -12.98 4.72
CA TRP A 378 13.36 -11.57 5.06
C TRP A 378 14.06 -11.36 6.40
N PHE A 379 13.75 -12.19 7.42
CA PHE A 379 14.40 -12.14 8.72
C PHE A 379 15.92 -12.31 8.63
N PHE A 380 16.40 -13.25 7.82
CA PHE A 380 17.84 -13.42 7.59
C PHE A 380 18.46 -12.21 6.87
N LEU A 381 17.80 -11.67 5.85
CA LEU A 381 18.26 -10.48 5.14
C LEU A 381 18.29 -9.24 6.06
N ALA A 382 17.30 -9.08 6.93
CA ALA A 382 17.22 -7.97 7.87
C ALA A 382 18.34 -7.95 8.92
N ARG A 383 18.93 -9.10 9.25
CA ARG A 383 20.08 -9.16 10.18
C ARG A 383 21.31 -8.40 9.68
N TYR A 384 21.47 -8.31 8.35
CA TYR A 384 22.60 -7.61 7.70
C TYR A 384 22.36 -6.11 7.51
N MET A 385 21.24 -5.56 8.02
CA MET A 385 21.04 -4.11 8.03
C MET A 385 22.06 -3.43 8.95
N PRO A 386 22.52 -2.21 8.62
CA PRO A 386 23.44 -1.45 9.48
C PRO A 386 22.79 -1.19 10.85
N ASN A 387 23.62 -1.09 11.88
CA ASN A 387 23.16 -0.76 13.22
C ASN A 387 22.80 0.73 13.32
N ASP A 388 21.88 1.08 14.23
CA ASP A 388 21.49 2.47 14.51
C ASP A 388 22.66 3.36 15.04
N ARG A 389 23.82 2.77 15.28
CA ARG A 389 25.02 3.41 15.84
C ARG A 389 26.11 3.62 14.81
N ASP A 390 25.99 3.05 13.63
CA ASP A 390 26.98 3.24 12.56
C ASP A 390 26.66 4.57 11.85
N PRO A 391 27.64 5.50 11.74
CA PRO A 391 27.45 6.83 11.17
C PRO A 391 27.07 6.79 9.68
#